data_134da1b9e3cf9f4db50579d016eb42dc
#
_entry.id   134da1b9e3cf9f4db50579d016eb42dc
#
_cell.length_a   1.000
_cell.length_b   1.000
_cell.length_c   1.000
_cell.angle_alpha   90.00
_cell.angle_beta   90.00
_cell.angle_gamma   90.00
#
_symmetry.space_group_name_H-M   'P 1'
#
loop_
_entity.id
_entity.type
_entity.pdbx_description
1 polymer ?
#
loop_
_entity_poly.entity_id
_entity_poly.type
_entity_poly.pdbx_seq_one_letter_code
_entity_poly.pdbx_strand_id
1 'polypeptide(L)'
;MFRCVLTAASLVLFACGTTVHAQKQTVGAPPEASNMKLVGTNDLQARSAYQPTIHHQGNRWIAYIGHHGGTDDVPAPVNPMTGKAEPNGTSIVDVTDPAHPKYLRHLPGQDGKYESGGAQMVRVCDGKSLPKGDPNAVYMLRTFGSEAHEIWNVTDPASPVLIARIGGLKDTHKSWWECDTGIAFLVSGAPDWRTRRMTQVYDLSDPAHPQKIRDFGLPGQEPGATGAVPTELHGPISTGPEGNRVFFGYGTNKGGILQIVDRDKLLNGPKEPTPENLRYPEIARMPMSAFNGAHTTFPMLDMPVAEFAEDKDGRTRDIVMIVDEAILNECGEARQMVWFADVTTETRPMMI
;
A
#
# COMPACT_ATOMS: atom_id res chain seq x y z
N MET A 1 14.82 81.85 15.88
CA MET A 1 13.81 81.09 15.10
C MET A 1 14.56 80.17 14.17
N PHE A 2 14.76 78.93 14.58
CA PHE A 2 15.33 77.87 13.74
C PHE A 2 14.23 76.85 13.44
N ARG A 3 13.90 76.68 12.17
CA ARG A 3 12.97 75.62 11.70
C ARG A 3 13.79 74.37 11.36
N CYS A 4 13.58 73.28 12.10
CA CYS A 4 14.03 71.96 11.72
C CYS A 4 13.06 71.38 10.69
N VAL A 5 13.60 71.07 9.53
CA VAL A 5 12.90 70.24 8.50
C VAL A 5 13.30 68.83 8.73
N LEU A 6 12.33 67.95 9.16
CA LEU A 6 12.49 66.52 9.20
C LEU A 6 12.14 65.98 7.82
N THR A 7 13.12 65.41 7.14
CA THR A 7 12.93 64.57 5.92
C THR A 7 12.69 63.14 6.35
N ALA A 8 11.49 62.68 6.17
CA ALA A 8 11.16 61.24 6.34
C ALA A 8 11.61 60.47 5.10
N ALA A 9 12.60 59.62 5.24
CA ALA A 9 12.99 58.67 4.20
C ALA A 9 12.14 57.43 4.33
N SER A 10 11.22 57.21 3.40
CA SER A 10 10.42 55.97 3.30
C SER A 10 11.28 54.85 2.69
N LEU A 11 11.67 53.90 3.51
CA LEU A 11 12.28 52.64 3.04
C LEU A 11 11.16 51.75 2.43
N VAL A 12 11.14 51.65 1.12
CA VAL A 12 10.30 50.65 0.42
C VAL A 12 11.07 49.34 0.40
N LEU A 13 10.69 48.40 1.28
CA LEU A 13 11.14 47.01 1.20
C LEU A 13 10.44 46.36 0.01
N PHE A 14 11.17 46.16 -1.09
CA PHE A 14 10.79 45.23 -2.13
C PHE A 14 10.99 43.82 -1.58
N ALA A 15 9.92 43.21 -1.09
CA ALA A 15 9.87 41.76 -0.90
C ALA A 15 9.84 41.13 -2.29
N CYS A 16 11.00 40.73 -2.83
CA CYS A 16 11.06 39.77 -3.96
C CYS A 16 10.51 38.43 -3.49
N GLY A 17 9.20 38.29 -3.54
CA GLY A 17 8.58 36.98 -3.49
C GLY A 17 8.99 36.23 -4.75
N THR A 18 9.98 35.36 -4.65
CA THR A 18 10.19 34.33 -5.67
C THR A 18 9.00 33.41 -5.63
N THR A 19 8.03 33.64 -6.50
CA THR A 19 7.02 32.62 -6.82
C THR A 19 7.77 31.44 -7.40
N VAL A 20 7.94 30.40 -6.60
CA VAL A 20 8.37 29.11 -7.13
C VAL A 20 7.25 28.64 -8.06
N HIS A 21 7.36 28.96 -9.32
CA HIS A 21 6.52 28.33 -10.32
C HIS A 21 6.99 26.90 -10.40
N ALA A 22 6.09 25.96 -10.07
CA ALA A 22 6.34 24.57 -10.35
C ALA A 22 6.66 24.45 -11.86
N GLN A 23 7.89 24.08 -12.16
CA GLN A 23 8.35 23.94 -13.52
C GLN A 23 7.54 22.82 -14.17
N LYS A 24 6.82 23.12 -15.25
CA LYS A 24 6.05 22.11 -15.98
C LYS A 24 7.02 21.07 -16.52
N GLN A 25 6.93 19.86 -16.03
CA GLN A 25 7.75 18.75 -16.54
C GLN A 25 7.48 18.57 -18.04
N THR A 26 8.55 18.49 -18.80
CA THR A 26 8.49 18.25 -20.24
C THR A 26 9.05 16.87 -20.53
N VAL A 27 8.36 16.08 -21.34
CA VAL A 27 8.86 14.78 -21.79
C VAL A 27 10.23 14.97 -22.46
N GLY A 28 11.26 14.22 -21.98
CA GLY A 28 12.63 14.33 -22.46
C GLY A 28 13.46 15.45 -21.79
N ALA A 29 12.92 16.16 -20.79
CA ALA A 29 13.73 17.10 -19.99
C ALA A 29 14.83 16.33 -19.23
N PRO A 30 15.99 16.96 -18.99
CA PRO A 30 17.03 16.35 -18.17
C PRO A 30 16.52 16.07 -16.74
N PRO A 31 17.03 15.01 -16.08
CA PRO A 31 16.66 14.71 -14.70
C PRO A 31 17.01 15.87 -13.77
N GLU A 32 16.11 16.16 -12.85
CA GLU A 32 16.33 17.13 -11.78
C GLU A 32 16.65 16.39 -10.47
N ALA A 33 17.63 16.89 -9.70
CA ALA A 33 17.98 16.33 -8.41
C ALA A 33 18.48 17.41 -7.46
N SER A 34 18.13 17.31 -6.17
CA SER A 34 18.70 18.12 -5.09
C SER A 34 19.15 17.20 -3.96
N ASN A 35 20.44 17.26 -3.61
CA ASN A 35 21.06 16.41 -2.59
C ASN A 35 20.92 14.88 -2.83
N MET A 36 20.65 14.49 -4.07
CA MET A 36 20.53 13.09 -4.49
C MET A 36 21.34 12.84 -5.75
N LYS A 37 21.88 11.63 -5.89
CA LYS A 37 22.58 11.18 -7.09
C LYS A 37 21.88 9.93 -7.62
N LEU A 38 21.49 9.97 -8.89
CA LEU A 38 21.02 8.78 -9.59
C LEU A 38 22.15 7.74 -9.68
N VAL A 39 21.89 6.53 -9.21
CA VAL A 39 22.85 5.42 -9.24
C VAL A 39 22.65 4.56 -10.47
N GLY A 40 21.41 4.16 -10.76
CA GLY A 40 21.06 3.35 -11.92
C GLY A 40 19.56 3.40 -12.22
N THR A 41 19.17 2.91 -13.38
CA THR A 41 17.77 2.85 -13.84
C THR A 41 17.51 1.54 -14.57
N ASN A 42 16.23 1.15 -14.57
CA ASN A 42 15.70 0.12 -15.46
C ASN A 42 14.34 0.60 -15.98
N ASP A 43 14.11 0.52 -17.27
CA ASP A 43 12.88 1.00 -17.93
C ASP A 43 11.70 0.04 -17.78
N LEU A 44 11.90 -1.12 -17.14
CA LEU A 44 10.89 -2.16 -16.93
C LEU A 44 10.18 -2.58 -18.22
N GLN A 45 10.88 -2.51 -19.36
CA GLN A 45 10.32 -2.79 -20.69
C GLN A 45 9.12 -1.87 -21.03
N ALA A 46 9.23 -0.58 -20.72
CA ALA A 46 8.20 0.44 -20.89
C ALA A 46 6.88 0.17 -20.10
N ARG A 47 6.99 -0.50 -18.95
CA ARG A 47 5.88 -0.75 -18.03
C ARG A 47 5.89 0.24 -16.88
N SER A 48 4.70 0.58 -16.36
CA SER A 48 4.59 1.38 -15.13
C SER A 48 5.18 0.63 -13.94
N ALA A 49 5.66 1.35 -12.93
CA ALA A 49 6.10 0.76 -11.67
C ALA A 49 5.09 1.11 -10.57
N TYR A 50 4.70 0.11 -9.79
CA TYR A 50 3.83 0.30 -8.64
C TYR A 50 4.30 -0.57 -7.47
N GLN A 51 4.57 0.07 -6.34
CA GLN A 51 4.97 -0.54 -5.06
C GLN A 51 6.03 -1.66 -5.18
N PRO A 52 7.26 -1.34 -5.56
CA PRO A 52 8.32 -2.34 -5.64
C PRO A 52 8.64 -2.91 -4.25
N THR A 53 8.83 -4.22 -4.18
CA THR A 53 9.34 -4.93 -3.01
C THR A 53 10.74 -5.40 -3.31
N ILE A 54 11.71 -5.02 -2.48
CA ILE A 54 13.08 -5.49 -2.60
C ILE A 54 13.33 -6.56 -1.55
N HIS A 55 13.82 -7.72 -1.99
CA HIS A 55 14.06 -8.86 -1.13
C HIS A 55 15.53 -9.34 -1.24
N HIS A 56 16.15 -9.63 -0.08
CA HIS A 56 17.50 -10.20 -0.05
C HIS A 56 17.41 -11.72 -0.16
N GLN A 57 17.82 -12.27 -1.30
CA GLN A 57 17.65 -13.66 -1.65
C GLN A 57 19.01 -14.33 -1.91
N GLY A 58 19.47 -15.09 -0.94
CA GLY A 58 20.83 -15.64 -0.96
C GLY A 58 21.88 -14.53 -0.90
N ASN A 59 22.67 -14.36 -1.95
CA ASN A 59 23.65 -13.28 -2.09
C ASN A 59 23.21 -12.17 -3.05
N ARG A 60 21.94 -12.14 -3.41
CA ARG A 60 21.36 -11.17 -4.37
C ARG A 60 20.27 -10.33 -3.74
N TRP A 61 20.14 -9.12 -4.26
CA TRP A 61 18.99 -8.25 -4.01
C TRP A 61 18.08 -8.28 -5.23
N ILE A 62 16.86 -8.75 -5.03
CA ILE A 62 15.86 -8.89 -6.10
C ILE A 62 14.73 -7.90 -5.86
N ALA A 63 14.42 -7.10 -6.88
CA ALA A 63 13.25 -6.23 -6.90
C ALA A 63 12.10 -6.93 -7.62
N TYR A 64 10.97 -7.04 -6.95
CA TYR A 64 9.70 -7.51 -7.48
C TYR A 64 8.79 -6.29 -7.63
N ILE A 65 8.43 -5.96 -8.86
CA ILE A 65 7.74 -4.72 -9.19
C ILE A 65 6.38 -5.06 -9.81
N GLY A 66 5.29 -4.69 -9.11
CA GLY A 66 3.95 -4.80 -9.66
C GLY A 66 3.67 -3.71 -10.70
N HIS A 67 2.74 -3.99 -11.60
CA HIS A 67 2.27 -3.05 -12.60
C HIS A 67 0.74 -3.00 -12.61
N HIS A 68 0.17 -1.81 -12.76
CA HIS A 68 -1.23 -1.66 -13.16
C HIS A 68 -1.43 -2.21 -14.57
N GLY A 69 -2.66 -2.46 -14.96
CA GLY A 69 -3.03 -2.77 -16.33
C GLY A 69 -2.63 -1.67 -17.30
N GLY A 70 -2.84 -1.92 -18.58
CA GLY A 70 -2.56 -0.96 -19.63
C GLY A 70 -3.51 0.25 -19.60
N THR A 71 -3.35 1.12 -20.58
CA THR A 71 -4.26 2.23 -20.86
C THR A 71 -4.90 2.03 -22.24
N ASP A 72 -5.89 2.85 -22.59
CA ASP A 72 -6.56 2.76 -23.89
C ASP A 72 -5.63 3.10 -25.06
N ASP A 73 -4.65 3.97 -24.82
CA ASP A 73 -3.82 4.57 -25.85
C ASP A 73 -2.47 3.85 -26.06
N VAL A 74 -2.12 2.94 -25.17
CA VAL A 74 -0.81 2.26 -25.23
C VAL A 74 -1.01 0.75 -25.35
N PRO A 75 -0.60 0.12 -26.44
CA PRO A 75 -0.68 -1.32 -26.60
C PRO A 75 0.22 -2.04 -25.57
N ALA A 76 -0.10 -3.31 -25.30
CA ALA A 76 0.73 -4.14 -24.45
C ALA A 76 2.19 -4.16 -24.96
N PRO A 77 3.18 -3.85 -24.12
CA PRO A 77 4.57 -3.81 -24.53
C PRO A 77 5.08 -5.18 -25.00
N VAL A 78 5.93 -5.17 -26.01
CA VAL A 78 6.64 -6.40 -26.43
C VAL A 78 7.72 -6.71 -25.40
N ASN A 79 7.66 -7.92 -24.82
CA ASN A 79 8.71 -8.43 -23.98
C ASN A 79 9.91 -8.87 -24.85
N PRO A 80 11.07 -8.20 -24.79
CA PRO A 80 12.21 -8.53 -25.64
C PRO A 80 12.79 -9.93 -25.36
N MET A 81 12.51 -10.51 -24.19
CA MET A 81 12.98 -11.86 -23.84
C MET A 81 12.15 -12.97 -24.50
N THR A 82 10.89 -12.69 -24.82
CA THR A 82 9.98 -13.68 -25.44
C THR A 82 9.59 -13.32 -26.88
N GLY A 83 9.79 -12.06 -27.28
CA GLY A 83 9.35 -11.52 -28.57
C GLY A 83 7.83 -11.35 -28.70
N LYS A 84 7.07 -11.47 -27.58
CA LYS A 84 5.59 -11.40 -27.56
C LYS A 84 5.12 -10.13 -26.88
N ALA A 85 4.01 -9.57 -27.35
CA ALA A 85 3.27 -8.57 -26.59
C ALA A 85 2.65 -9.26 -25.35
N GLU A 86 2.88 -8.70 -24.18
CA GLU A 86 2.42 -9.27 -22.91
C GLU A 86 1.70 -8.20 -22.09
N PRO A 87 0.52 -8.51 -21.49
CA PRO A 87 -0.14 -7.61 -20.55
C PRO A 87 0.80 -7.24 -19.40
N ASN A 88 0.59 -6.08 -18.80
CA ASN A 88 1.31 -5.70 -17.61
C ASN A 88 1.09 -6.74 -16.49
N GLY A 89 2.06 -6.88 -15.59
CA GLY A 89 2.02 -7.91 -14.58
C GLY A 89 3.04 -7.64 -13.46
N THR A 90 4.05 -8.48 -13.36
CA THR A 90 5.14 -8.31 -12.39
C THR A 90 6.49 -8.40 -13.08
N SER A 91 7.31 -7.38 -12.93
CA SER A 91 8.72 -7.41 -13.33
C SER A 91 9.60 -7.88 -12.19
N ILE A 92 10.59 -8.72 -12.52
CA ILE A 92 11.59 -9.21 -11.58
C ILE A 92 12.95 -8.74 -12.06
N VAL A 93 13.65 -7.99 -11.21
CA VAL A 93 14.93 -7.33 -11.56
C VAL A 93 15.98 -7.64 -10.49
N ASP A 94 17.13 -8.11 -10.89
CA ASP A 94 18.30 -8.21 -10.00
C ASP A 94 18.91 -6.81 -9.83
N VAL A 95 18.91 -6.32 -8.61
CA VAL A 95 19.43 -5.01 -8.20
C VAL A 95 20.62 -5.15 -7.26
N THR A 96 21.29 -6.29 -7.27
CA THR A 96 22.49 -6.56 -6.47
C THR A 96 23.59 -5.54 -6.77
N ASP A 97 23.78 -5.19 -8.04
CA ASP A 97 24.50 -4.00 -8.46
C ASP A 97 23.48 -2.93 -8.87
N PRO A 98 23.18 -1.96 -7.99
CA PRO A 98 22.16 -0.96 -8.28
C PRO A 98 22.54 0.01 -9.40
N ALA A 99 23.82 0.05 -9.80
CA ALA A 99 24.26 0.83 -10.97
C ALA A 99 23.92 0.14 -12.31
N HIS A 100 23.77 -1.18 -12.28
CA HIS A 100 23.49 -1.99 -13.47
C HIS A 100 22.38 -3.00 -13.21
N PRO A 101 21.12 -2.56 -12.95
CA PRO A 101 20.00 -3.46 -12.69
C PRO A 101 19.76 -4.40 -13.87
N LYS A 102 19.62 -5.70 -13.60
CA LYS A 102 19.40 -6.73 -14.63
C LYS A 102 17.96 -7.21 -14.61
N TYR A 103 17.24 -7.02 -15.71
CA TYR A 103 15.91 -7.58 -15.90
C TYR A 103 16.00 -9.10 -16.00
N LEU A 104 15.29 -9.84 -15.11
CA LEU A 104 15.34 -11.30 -15.06
C LEU A 104 14.10 -11.93 -15.71
N ARG A 105 12.91 -11.39 -15.40
CA ARG A 105 11.66 -11.99 -15.87
C ARG A 105 10.51 -10.98 -15.84
N HIS A 106 9.60 -11.12 -16.79
CA HIS A 106 8.25 -10.60 -16.70
C HIS A 106 7.26 -11.75 -16.48
N LEU A 107 6.35 -11.58 -15.52
CA LEU A 107 5.21 -12.45 -15.29
C LEU A 107 3.95 -11.70 -15.72
N PRO A 108 3.33 -12.01 -16.84
CA PRO A 108 2.10 -11.37 -17.26
C PRO A 108 1.02 -11.42 -16.17
N GLY A 109 0.29 -10.35 -16.00
CA GLY A 109 -0.90 -10.28 -15.18
C GLY A 109 -2.16 -10.50 -15.98
N GLN A 110 -3.30 -10.18 -15.39
CA GLN A 110 -4.57 -10.18 -16.10
C GLN A 110 -4.56 -9.11 -17.19
N ASP A 111 -5.06 -9.45 -18.38
CA ASP A 111 -5.34 -8.44 -19.40
C ASP A 111 -6.47 -7.53 -18.91
N GLY A 112 -6.27 -6.24 -19.02
CA GLY A 112 -7.19 -5.23 -18.52
C GLY A 112 -6.51 -3.88 -18.34
N LYS A 113 -7.29 -2.88 -17.91
CA LYS A 113 -6.84 -1.49 -17.82
C LYS A 113 -6.80 -1.02 -16.38
N TYR A 114 -5.87 -0.09 -16.11
CA TYR A 114 -5.70 0.53 -14.79
C TYR A 114 -5.62 -0.53 -13.67
N GLU A 115 -6.39 -0.37 -12.61
CA GLU A 115 -6.43 -1.32 -11.50
C GLU A 115 -7.14 -2.66 -11.82
N SER A 116 -7.92 -2.72 -12.89
CA SER A 116 -8.61 -3.95 -13.28
C SER A 116 -7.74 -4.95 -14.04
N GLY A 117 -6.54 -4.54 -14.45
CA GLY A 117 -5.55 -5.39 -15.11
C GLY A 117 -4.24 -5.46 -14.36
N GLY A 118 -3.29 -6.16 -14.95
CA GLY A 118 -1.92 -6.28 -14.42
C GLY A 118 -1.80 -7.14 -13.17
N ALA A 119 -0.84 -6.78 -12.32
CA ALA A 119 -0.56 -7.41 -11.02
C ALA A 119 0.13 -6.39 -10.11
N GLN A 120 -0.63 -5.45 -9.60
CA GLN A 120 -0.13 -4.18 -9.04
C GLN A 120 0.59 -4.31 -7.69
N MET A 121 0.37 -5.39 -6.93
CA MET A 121 0.92 -5.52 -5.59
C MET A 121 1.63 -6.84 -5.43
N VAL A 122 2.80 -6.80 -4.78
CA VAL A 122 3.58 -8.00 -4.45
C VAL A 122 4.01 -7.99 -2.98
N ARG A 123 4.08 -9.19 -2.39
CA ARG A 123 4.70 -9.47 -1.09
C ARG A 123 5.60 -10.67 -1.25
N VAL A 124 6.72 -10.69 -0.53
CA VAL A 124 7.70 -11.78 -0.63
C VAL A 124 8.06 -12.29 0.75
N CYS A 125 8.06 -13.62 0.92
CA CYS A 125 8.46 -14.28 2.15
C CYS A 125 9.47 -15.38 1.88
N ASP A 126 10.51 -15.48 2.73
CA ASP A 126 11.35 -16.68 2.78
C ASP A 126 10.53 -17.85 3.30
N GLY A 127 10.66 -19.02 2.69
CA GLY A 127 9.97 -20.22 3.14
C GLY A 127 10.38 -20.67 4.54
N LYS A 128 11.63 -20.40 4.93
CA LYS A 128 12.10 -20.66 6.31
C LYS A 128 11.39 -19.82 7.38
N SER A 129 10.80 -18.68 7.00
CA SER A 129 10.04 -17.84 7.89
C SER A 129 8.58 -18.26 8.01
N LEU A 130 8.07 -18.98 7.03
CA LEU A 130 6.70 -19.50 7.02
C LEU A 130 6.60 -20.80 7.84
N PRO A 131 5.58 -20.97 8.69
CA PRO A 131 5.50 -22.14 9.58
C PRO A 131 5.51 -23.51 8.89
N LYS A 132 5.04 -23.60 7.65
CA LYS A 132 4.99 -24.83 6.84
C LYS A 132 5.60 -24.63 5.44
N GLY A 133 6.38 -23.57 5.25
CA GLY A 133 7.07 -23.32 3.99
C GLY A 133 8.28 -24.25 3.82
N ASP A 134 8.66 -24.52 2.56
CA ASP A 134 9.96 -25.14 2.29
C ASP A 134 11.07 -24.15 2.67
N PRO A 135 11.95 -24.48 3.63
CA PRO A 135 12.98 -23.57 4.12
C PRO A 135 13.99 -23.10 3.05
N ASN A 136 14.07 -23.80 1.93
CA ASN A 136 14.94 -23.46 0.80
C ASN A 136 14.22 -22.61 -0.25
N ALA A 137 12.92 -22.42 -0.13
CA ALA A 137 12.12 -21.69 -1.10
C ALA A 137 11.95 -20.22 -0.72
N VAL A 138 11.66 -19.41 -1.74
CA VAL A 138 11.17 -18.05 -1.61
C VAL A 138 9.83 -17.94 -2.31
N TYR A 139 8.86 -17.33 -1.66
CA TYR A 139 7.49 -17.23 -2.16
C TYR A 139 7.08 -15.79 -2.39
N MET A 140 6.33 -15.56 -3.46
CA MET A 140 5.76 -14.28 -3.80
C MET A 140 4.23 -14.40 -3.86
N LEU A 141 3.54 -13.56 -3.11
CA LEU A 141 2.10 -13.30 -3.22
C LEU A 141 1.89 -12.06 -4.08
N ARG A 142 1.02 -12.15 -5.10
CA ARG A 142 0.64 -11.01 -5.93
C ARG A 142 -0.85 -10.98 -6.22
N THR A 143 -1.38 -9.84 -6.59
CA THR A 143 -2.68 -9.74 -7.25
C THR A 143 -2.59 -10.26 -8.68
N PHE A 144 -3.72 -10.71 -9.23
CA PHE A 144 -3.88 -10.98 -10.66
C PHE A 144 -5.09 -10.20 -11.16
N GLY A 145 -4.81 -8.98 -11.63
CA GLY A 145 -5.81 -8.00 -12.03
C GLY A 145 -6.85 -7.75 -10.95
N SER A 146 -8.12 -7.98 -11.30
CA SER A 146 -9.25 -7.85 -10.39
C SER A 146 -9.88 -9.20 -9.98
N GLU A 147 -9.28 -10.35 -10.35
CA GLU A 147 -9.94 -11.65 -10.25
C GLU A 147 -9.37 -12.57 -9.18
N ALA A 148 -8.10 -12.43 -8.83
CA ALA A 148 -7.42 -13.40 -7.99
C ALA A 148 -6.22 -12.82 -7.23
N HIS A 149 -5.79 -13.58 -6.21
CA HIS A 149 -4.43 -13.52 -5.67
C HIS A 149 -3.69 -14.80 -6.07
N GLU A 150 -2.42 -14.66 -6.43
CA GLU A 150 -1.58 -15.77 -6.84
C GLU A 150 -0.37 -15.91 -5.93
N ILE A 151 0.03 -17.14 -5.65
CA ILE A 151 1.23 -17.47 -4.89
C ILE A 151 2.19 -18.18 -5.82
N TRP A 152 3.40 -17.65 -5.92
CA TRP A 152 4.47 -18.12 -6.80
C TRP A 152 5.67 -18.57 -5.98
N ASN A 153 6.30 -19.67 -6.38
CA ASN A 153 7.65 -19.99 -5.96
C ASN A 153 8.62 -19.18 -6.84
N VAL A 154 9.41 -18.33 -6.22
CA VAL A 154 10.38 -17.44 -6.85
C VAL A 154 11.81 -17.70 -6.38
N THR A 155 12.08 -18.93 -5.91
CA THR A 155 13.42 -19.38 -5.48
C THR A 155 14.45 -19.16 -6.59
N ASP A 156 14.09 -19.47 -7.82
CA ASP A 156 14.78 -18.95 -9.00
C ASP A 156 13.96 -17.77 -9.56
N PRO A 157 14.39 -16.52 -9.33
CA PRO A 157 13.65 -15.35 -9.80
C PRO A 157 13.62 -15.19 -11.33
N ALA A 158 14.44 -15.93 -12.07
CA ALA A 158 14.38 -15.98 -13.53
C ALA A 158 13.37 -17.02 -14.05
N SER A 159 12.98 -17.99 -13.21
CA SER A 159 12.09 -19.10 -13.58
C SER A 159 10.98 -19.32 -12.53
N PRO A 160 10.14 -18.30 -12.23
CA PRO A 160 9.06 -18.41 -11.26
C PRO A 160 8.04 -19.48 -11.62
N VAL A 161 7.49 -20.17 -10.59
CA VAL A 161 6.48 -21.23 -10.76
C VAL A 161 5.23 -20.85 -9.96
N LEU A 162 4.07 -20.82 -10.63
CA LEU A 162 2.79 -20.65 -9.95
C LEU A 162 2.48 -21.91 -9.12
N ILE A 163 2.19 -21.73 -7.83
CA ILE A 163 1.91 -22.84 -6.91
C ILE A 163 0.48 -22.84 -6.39
N ALA A 164 -0.15 -21.68 -6.24
CA ALA A 164 -1.55 -21.60 -5.82
C ALA A 164 -2.21 -20.33 -6.36
N ARG A 165 -3.55 -20.40 -6.48
CA ARG A 165 -4.39 -19.26 -6.89
C ARG A 165 -5.65 -19.22 -6.05
N ILE A 166 -5.92 -18.08 -5.45
CA ILE A 166 -7.16 -17.75 -4.75
C ILE A 166 -8.01 -16.94 -5.74
N GLY A 167 -8.94 -17.61 -6.41
CA GLY A 167 -9.77 -17.04 -7.47
C GLY A 167 -11.23 -16.84 -7.06
N GLY A 168 -12.06 -16.42 -8.03
CA GLY A 168 -13.47 -16.13 -7.81
C GLY A 168 -13.72 -14.83 -7.04
N LEU A 169 -12.75 -13.93 -7.08
CA LEU A 169 -12.77 -12.65 -6.39
C LEU A 169 -13.16 -11.53 -7.35
N LYS A 170 -13.36 -10.35 -6.81
CA LYS A 170 -13.59 -9.10 -7.57
C LYS A 170 -12.68 -8.01 -7.02
N ASP A 171 -12.24 -7.13 -7.90
CA ASP A 171 -11.50 -5.93 -7.50
C ASP A 171 -10.34 -6.19 -6.52
N THR A 172 -9.60 -7.31 -6.74
CA THR A 172 -8.40 -7.60 -5.93
C THR A 172 -7.44 -6.44 -5.98
N HIS A 173 -6.86 -6.10 -4.81
CA HIS A 173 -6.07 -4.90 -4.69
C HIS A 173 -4.86 -5.14 -3.79
N LYS A 174 -4.72 -4.41 -2.72
CA LYS A 174 -3.60 -4.52 -1.80
C LYS A 174 -3.66 -5.80 -0.98
N SER A 175 -2.52 -6.20 -0.45
CA SER A 175 -2.40 -7.33 0.45
C SER A 175 -1.35 -7.05 1.52
N TRP A 176 -1.49 -7.71 2.63
CA TRP A 176 -0.47 -7.80 3.65
C TRP A 176 -0.24 -9.28 3.97
N TRP A 177 1.01 -9.69 4.08
CA TRP A 177 1.37 -11.07 4.40
C TRP A 177 2.40 -11.08 5.53
N GLU A 178 2.04 -11.68 6.62
CA GLU A 178 2.93 -11.90 7.76
C GLU A 178 3.76 -13.16 7.49
N CYS A 179 5.05 -13.00 7.27
CA CYS A 179 5.90 -14.14 6.92
C CYS A 179 6.14 -15.09 8.11
N ASP A 180 6.08 -14.61 9.34
CA ASP A 180 6.31 -15.39 10.56
C ASP A 180 5.13 -16.28 10.95
N THR A 181 3.92 -15.88 10.63
CA THR A 181 2.70 -16.64 10.94
C THR A 181 2.05 -17.27 9.70
N GLY A 182 2.35 -16.75 8.53
CA GLY A 182 1.67 -17.09 7.28
C GLY A 182 0.31 -16.42 7.11
N ILE A 183 -0.16 -15.61 8.06
CA ILE A 183 -1.46 -14.94 7.94
C ILE A 183 -1.40 -13.84 6.87
N ALA A 184 -2.39 -13.86 5.99
CA ALA A 184 -2.53 -12.87 4.94
C ALA A 184 -3.88 -12.16 5.00
N PHE A 185 -3.82 -10.84 4.82
CA PHE A 185 -4.98 -9.96 4.71
C PHE A 185 -5.08 -9.52 3.26
N LEU A 186 -6.05 -10.07 2.53
CA LEU A 186 -6.20 -9.91 1.09
C LEU A 186 -7.37 -8.97 0.80
N VAL A 187 -7.12 -7.85 0.14
CA VAL A 187 -8.17 -6.91 -0.23
C VAL A 187 -8.83 -7.34 -1.53
N SER A 188 -10.13 -7.53 -1.48
CA SER A 188 -10.96 -7.85 -2.65
C SER A 188 -12.45 -7.66 -2.35
N GLY A 189 -13.29 -7.68 -3.37
CA GLY A 189 -14.71 -7.97 -3.23
C GLY A 189 -14.93 -9.47 -3.16
N ALA A 190 -15.96 -9.88 -2.43
CA ALA A 190 -16.43 -11.27 -2.38
C ALA A 190 -17.89 -11.34 -2.87
N PRO A 191 -18.37 -12.51 -3.34
CA PRO A 191 -19.78 -12.71 -3.62
C PRO A 191 -20.63 -12.32 -2.42
N ASP A 192 -21.79 -11.72 -2.68
CA ASP A 192 -22.79 -11.32 -1.68
C ASP A 192 -22.41 -10.15 -0.74
N TRP A 193 -21.15 -9.75 -0.68
CA TRP A 193 -20.75 -8.53 0.01
C TRP A 193 -21.18 -7.30 -0.78
N ARG A 194 -21.66 -6.27 -0.03
CA ARG A 194 -22.24 -5.06 -0.62
C ARG A 194 -21.19 -4.03 -1.06
N THR A 195 -19.96 -4.18 -0.57
CA THR A 195 -18.84 -3.31 -0.91
C THR A 195 -18.02 -3.86 -2.06
N ARG A 196 -17.36 -2.98 -2.81
CA ARG A 196 -16.41 -3.37 -3.86
C ARG A 196 -15.19 -4.06 -3.28
N ARG A 197 -14.69 -3.61 -2.11
CA ARG A 197 -13.49 -4.12 -1.44
C ARG A 197 -13.71 -4.23 0.07
N MET A 198 -13.34 -5.35 0.61
CA MET A 198 -13.21 -5.65 2.04
C MET A 198 -11.95 -6.53 2.22
N THR A 199 -11.66 -7.07 3.38
CA THR A 199 -10.54 -8.00 3.54
C THR A 199 -11.02 -9.45 3.66
N GLN A 200 -10.30 -10.33 2.99
CA GLN A 200 -10.34 -11.77 3.21
C GLN A 200 -9.09 -12.17 3.99
N VAL A 201 -9.28 -12.84 5.09
CA VAL A 201 -8.17 -13.34 5.92
C VAL A 201 -7.91 -14.79 5.57
N TYR A 202 -6.66 -15.09 5.22
CA TYR A 202 -6.20 -16.42 4.86
C TYR A 202 -5.02 -16.86 5.73
N ASP A 203 -4.93 -18.17 5.96
CA ASP A 203 -3.72 -18.85 6.41
C ASP A 203 -2.96 -19.33 5.16
N LEU A 204 -1.81 -18.75 4.91
CA LEU A 204 -0.82 -19.09 3.89
C LEU A 204 0.46 -19.65 4.53
N SER A 205 0.37 -20.21 5.73
CA SER A 205 1.51 -20.87 6.39
C SER A 205 2.09 -22.00 5.54
N ASP A 206 1.22 -22.70 4.78
CA ASP A 206 1.56 -23.54 3.65
C ASP A 206 1.15 -22.80 2.36
N PRO A 207 2.10 -22.20 1.63
CA PRO A 207 1.78 -21.40 0.44
C PRO A 207 1.11 -22.21 -0.70
N ALA A 208 1.26 -23.53 -0.72
CA ALA A 208 0.64 -24.38 -1.72
C ALA A 208 -0.84 -24.69 -1.43
N HIS A 209 -1.26 -24.54 -0.17
CA HIS A 209 -2.60 -24.88 0.29
C HIS A 209 -3.27 -23.74 1.07
N PRO A 210 -3.58 -22.61 0.44
CA PRO A 210 -4.26 -21.48 1.07
C PRO A 210 -5.54 -21.89 1.80
N GLN A 211 -5.69 -21.48 3.06
CA GLN A 211 -6.89 -21.76 3.85
C GLN A 211 -7.59 -20.46 4.24
N LYS A 212 -8.86 -20.31 3.83
CA LYS A 212 -9.64 -19.13 4.20
C LYS A 212 -10.03 -19.21 5.68
N ILE A 213 -9.76 -18.14 6.41
CA ILE A 213 -10.14 -17.98 7.82
C ILE A 213 -11.49 -17.29 7.92
N ARG A 214 -11.63 -16.11 7.31
CA ARG A 214 -12.88 -15.33 7.30
C ARG A 214 -12.88 -14.18 6.30
N ASP A 215 -14.05 -13.61 6.10
CA ASP A 215 -14.25 -12.29 5.51
C ASP A 215 -14.42 -11.25 6.64
N PHE A 216 -13.93 -10.03 6.43
CA PHE A 216 -14.01 -8.95 7.40
C PHE A 216 -14.10 -7.58 6.71
N GLY A 217 -14.92 -6.69 7.27
CA GLY A 217 -15.12 -5.33 6.78
C GLY A 217 -15.87 -4.48 7.80
N LEU A 218 -16.33 -3.30 7.39
CA LEU A 218 -17.14 -2.44 8.23
C LEU A 218 -18.57 -2.97 8.34
N PRO A 219 -19.20 -2.91 9.52
CA PRO A 219 -20.64 -3.18 9.65
C PRO A 219 -21.46 -2.34 8.66
N GLY A 220 -22.34 -3.00 7.92
CA GLY A 220 -23.09 -2.44 6.79
C GLY A 220 -22.56 -2.84 5.41
N GLN A 221 -21.37 -3.45 5.34
CA GLN A 221 -20.81 -4.02 4.12
C GLN A 221 -21.14 -5.50 3.94
N GLU A 222 -21.53 -6.20 5.00
CA GLU A 222 -21.82 -7.63 5.01
C GLU A 222 -23.08 -8.00 4.19
N PRO A 223 -23.22 -9.27 3.79
CA PRO A 223 -24.40 -9.77 3.11
C PRO A 223 -25.68 -9.53 3.93
N GLY A 224 -26.75 -9.10 3.26
CA GLY A 224 -28.04 -8.87 3.89
C GLY A 224 -28.19 -7.55 4.67
N ALA A 225 -27.11 -6.79 4.87
CA ALA A 225 -27.19 -5.48 5.49
C ALA A 225 -28.04 -4.50 4.64
N THR A 226 -28.65 -3.52 5.30
CA THR A 226 -29.51 -2.50 4.67
C THR A 226 -28.93 -1.08 4.85
N GLY A 227 -29.49 -0.11 4.15
CA GLY A 227 -29.05 1.29 4.23
C GLY A 227 -27.85 1.61 3.34
N ALA A 228 -27.16 2.72 3.62
CA ALA A 228 -25.98 3.15 2.88
C ALA A 228 -24.82 2.16 3.08
N VAL A 229 -24.10 1.85 2.00
CA VAL A 229 -22.91 1.01 2.09
C VAL A 229 -21.73 1.88 2.58
N PRO A 230 -21.04 1.48 3.65
CA PRO A 230 -19.83 2.18 4.08
C PRO A 230 -18.75 2.18 3.00
N THR A 231 -17.79 3.12 3.11
CA THR A 231 -16.68 3.24 2.20
C THR A 231 -15.85 1.94 2.15
N GLU A 232 -15.30 1.67 0.98
CA GLU A 232 -14.52 0.45 0.73
C GLU A 232 -13.15 0.44 1.39
N LEU A 233 -12.65 -0.74 1.69
CA LEU A 233 -11.29 -0.94 2.17
C LEU A 233 -10.29 -0.66 1.05
N HIS A 234 -9.21 0.06 1.38
CA HIS A 234 -8.09 0.23 0.47
C HIS A 234 -6.90 -0.66 0.82
N GLY A 235 -6.46 -0.70 2.07
CA GLY A 235 -5.36 -1.56 2.46
C GLY A 235 -5.23 -1.82 3.96
N PRO A 236 -4.80 -3.03 4.35
CA PRO A 236 -4.43 -3.38 5.71
C PRO A 236 -2.92 -3.27 5.93
N ILE A 237 -2.53 -3.02 7.18
CA ILE A 237 -1.17 -3.24 7.68
C ILE A 237 -1.28 -3.92 9.04
N SER A 238 -0.67 -5.08 9.19
CA SER A 238 -0.60 -5.80 10.46
C SER A 238 0.74 -5.60 11.14
N THR A 239 0.73 -5.55 12.46
CA THR A 239 1.94 -5.57 13.30
C THR A 239 2.33 -6.98 13.73
N GLY A 240 1.65 -8.00 13.20
CA GLY A 240 1.90 -9.39 13.56
C GLY A 240 1.42 -9.75 14.97
N PRO A 241 1.82 -10.93 15.46
CA PRO A 241 1.39 -11.43 16.77
C PRO A 241 1.95 -10.60 17.95
N GLU A 242 3.15 -10.06 17.82
CA GLU A 242 3.78 -9.28 18.88
C GLU A 242 3.02 -7.97 19.16
N GLY A 243 2.73 -7.19 18.11
CA GLY A 243 1.94 -5.96 18.24
C GLY A 243 0.44 -6.21 18.36
N ASN A 244 -0.04 -7.37 17.94
CA ASN A 244 -1.45 -7.81 17.96
C ASN A 244 -2.46 -6.79 17.41
N ARG A 245 -2.08 -6.06 16.37
CA ARG A 245 -2.93 -5.04 15.73
C ARG A 245 -2.98 -5.19 14.23
N VAL A 246 -4.13 -4.83 13.66
CA VAL A 246 -4.29 -4.59 12.24
C VAL A 246 -4.89 -3.20 12.04
N PHE A 247 -4.22 -2.40 11.24
CA PHE A 247 -4.65 -1.05 10.86
C PHE A 247 -5.26 -1.11 9.46
N PHE A 248 -6.54 -0.78 9.35
CA PHE A 248 -7.25 -0.76 8.09
C PHE A 248 -7.52 0.67 7.64
N GLY A 249 -7.17 0.97 6.40
CA GLY A 249 -7.47 2.24 5.73
C GLY A 249 -8.62 2.08 4.75
N TYR A 250 -9.68 2.87 4.94
CA TYR A 250 -10.86 2.89 4.07
C TYR A 250 -10.98 4.22 3.35
N GLY A 251 -11.43 4.18 2.10
CA GLY A 251 -11.55 5.35 1.25
C GLY A 251 -10.20 5.83 0.70
N THR A 252 -10.20 6.37 -0.49
CA THR A 252 -8.99 6.86 -1.17
C THR A 252 -8.86 8.37 -1.06
N ASN A 253 -9.82 9.12 -1.56
CA ASN A 253 -9.83 10.59 -1.60
C ASN A 253 -11.02 11.22 -0.87
N LYS A 254 -11.87 10.40 -0.25
CA LYS A 254 -13.05 10.83 0.54
C LYS A 254 -13.56 9.70 1.42
N GLY A 255 -14.34 10.07 2.44
CA GLY A 255 -14.98 9.11 3.34
C GLY A 255 -13.97 8.26 4.11
N GLY A 256 -12.78 8.79 4.37
CA GLY A 256 -11.69 8.08 5.00
C GLY A 256 -12.03 7.59 6.40
N ILE A 257 -11.58 6.38 6.71
CA ILE A 257 -11.69 5.79 8.05
C ILE A 257 -10.39 5.07 8.36
N LEU A 258 -9.77 5.42 9.49
CA LEU A 258 -8.81 4.56 10.16
C LEU A 258 -9.57 3.62 11.09
N GLN A 259 -9.41 2.31 10.93
CA GLN A 259 -9.92 1.31 11.87
C GLN A 259 -8.75 0.55 12.50
N ILE A 260 -8.74 0.47 13.82
CA ILE A 260 -7.76 -0.29 14.61
C ILE A 260 -8.45 -1.55 15.12
N VAL A 261 -7.86 -2.70 14.85
CA VAL A 261 -8.44 -4.00 15.13
C VAL A 261 -7.47 -4.85 15.96
N ASP A 262 -7.98 -5.50 16.98
CA ASP A 262 -7.30 -6.56 17.72
C ASP A 262 -7.15 -7.79 16.80
N ARG A 263 -5.91 -8.13 16.48
CA ARG A 263 -5.58 -9.21 15.53
C ARG A 263 -6.04 -10.57 16.05
N ASP A 264 -5.82 -10.88 17.31
CA ASP A 264 -6.19 -12.18 17.87
C ASP A 264 -7.70 -12.37 17.91
N LYS A 265 -8.44 -11.33 18.27
CA LYS A 265 -9.91 -11.38 18.19
C LYS A 265 -10.41 -11.52 16.76
N LEU A 266 -9.75 -10.88 15.80
CA LEU A 266 -10.07 -11.02 14.38
C LEU A 266 -9.85 -12.46 13.91
N LEU A 267 -8.73 -13.07 14.29
CA LEU A 267 -8.38 -14.43 13.85
C LEU A 267 -9.17 -15.52 14.59
N ASN A 268 -9.42 -15.36 15.87
CA ASN A 268 -9.96 -16.42 16.74
C ASN A 268 -11.42 -16.20 17.17
N GLY A 269 -11.96 -14.99 16.97
CA GLY A 269 -13.34 -14.66 17.28
C GLY A 269 -14.38 -15.27 16.32
N PRO A 270 -15.67 -14.93 16.51
CA PRO A 270 -16.76 -15.39 15.65
C PRO A 270 -16.54 -15.03 14.18
N LYS A 271 -16.78 -15.97 13.25
CA LYS A 271 -16.45 -15.81 11.82
C LYS A 271 -17.63 -15.31 10.97
N GLU A 272 -18.86 -15.57 11.39
CA GLU A 272 -20.04 -15.16 10.65
C GLU A 272 -20.07 -13.64 10.48
N PRO A 273 -20.32 -13.12 9.28
CA PRO A 273 -20.26 -11.68 9.00
C PRO A 273 -21.54 -10.96 9.46
N THR A 274 -21.79 -10.95 10.76
CA THR A 274 -22.87 -10.13 11.36
C THR A 274 -22.32 -8.80 11.85
N PRO A 275 -23.15 -7.75 11.99
CA PRO A 275 -22.72 -6.46 12.52
C PRO A 275 -22.01 -6.55 13.87
N GLU A 276 -22.45 -7.45 14.76
CA GLU A 276 -21.86 -7.70 16.08
C GLU A 276 -20.48 -8.33 15.95
N ASN A 277 -20.35 -9.35 15.12
CA ASN A 277 -19.10 -10.08 14.91
C ASN A 277 -18.05 -9.25 14.14
N LEU A 278 -18.50 -8.30 13.30
CA LEU A 278 -17.60 -7.35 12.65
C LEU A 278 -17.10 -6.27 13.61
N ARG A 279 -17.88 -5.93 14.65
CA ARG A 279 -17.44 -5.03 15.73
C ARG A 279 -16.61 -5.73 16.80
N TYR A 280 -16.72 -7.04 16.94
CA TYR A 280 -16.07 -7.77 18.03
C TYR A 280 -14.56 -7.54 18.14
N PRO A 281 -13.78 -7.54 17.04
CA PRO A 281 -12.35 -7.28 17.11
C PRO A 281 -11.98 -5.78 17.05
N GLU A 282 -12.94 -4.88 16.80
CA GLU A 282 -12.66 -3.45 16.66
C GLU A 282 -12.26 -2.82 17.99
N ILE A 283 -11.11 -2.18 18.05
CA ILE A 283 -10.67 -1.38 19.18
C ILE A 283 -11.17 0.05 19.04
N ALA A 284 -10.97 0.63 17.86
CA ALA A 284 -11.40 1.98 17.55
C ALA A 284 -11.64 2.18 16.06
N ARG A 285 -12.42 3.23 15.77
CA ARG A 285 -12.66 3.73 14.43
C ARG A 285 -12.63 5.24 14.45
N MET A 286 -11.76 5.83 13.63
CA MET A 286 -11.65 7.26 13.47
C MET A 286 -12.08 7.65 12.05
N PRO A 287 -13.27 8.21 11.87
CA PRO A 287 -13.65 8.80 10.59
C PRO A 287 -12.84 10.08 10.37
N MET A 288 -12.38 10.27 9.15
CA MET A 288 -11.70 11.48 8.72
C MET A 288 -12.70 12.52 8.21
N SER A 289 -12.22 13.70 7.86
CA SER A 289 -13.03 14.71 7.18
C SER A 289 -13.64 14.13 5.89
N ALA A 290 -14.82 14.59 5.52
CA ALA A 290 -15.60 14.07 4.39
C ALA A 290 -14.84 14.03 3.06
N PHE A 291 -13.83 14.88 2.88
CA PHE A 291 -13.01 14.98 1.67
C PHE A 291 -11.61 14.40 1.82
N ASN A 292 -11.35 13.70 2.90
CA ASN A 292 -10.07 13.02 3.14
C ASN A 292 -10.29 11.52 3.04
N GLY A 293 -9.37 10.82 2.39
CA GLY A 293 -9.32 9.38 2.34
C GLY A 293 -8.37 8.79 3.38
N ALA A 294 -8.37 7.48 3.50
CA ALA A 294 -7.35 6.75 4.24
C ALA A 294 -6.85 5.61 3.35
N HIS A 295 -6.14 5.98 2.28
CA HIS A 295 -5.58 5.05 1.32
C HIS A 295 -4.59 4.07 1.96
N THR A 296 -3.69 4.59 2.81
CA THR A 296 -2.71 3.78 3.54
C THR A 296 -2.62 4.28 4.97
N THR A 297 -2.65 3.35 5.93
CA THR A 297 -2.56 3.62 7.36
C THR A 297 -1.31 2.94 7.91
N PHE A 298 -0.19 3.64 7.96
CA PHE A 298 1.11 3.12 8.33
C PHE A 298 1.39 3.36 9.81
N PRO A 299 1.45 2.31 10.67
CA PRO A 299 1.77 2.46 12.08
C PRO A 299 3.25 2.78 12.28
N MET A 300 3.51 3.77 13.11
CA MET A 300 4.82 4.16 13.64
C MET A 300 4.72 4.10 15.17
N LEU A 301 5.01 2.94 15.71
CA LEU A 301 4.82 2.65 17.13
C LEU A 301 6.11 2.98 17.91
N ASP A 302 5.96 3.18 19.22
CA ASP A 302 7.06 3.45 20.14
C ASP A 302 7.93 4.67 19.75
N MET A 303 7.31 5.69 19.18
CA MET A 303 8.01 6.92 18.79
C MET A 303 8.49 7.68 20.02
N PRO A 304 9.78 7.99 20.14
CA PRO A 304 10.30 8.76 21.27
C PRO A 304 9.62 10.13 21.39
N VAL A 305 9.34 10.56 22.61
CA VAL A 305 8.86 11.92 22.88
C VAL A 305 9.96 12.91 22.56
N ALA A 306 9.62 14.04 21.91
CA ALA A 306 10.59 15.05 21.55
C ALA A 306 11.35 15.59 22.78
N GLU A 307 12.64 15.92 22.62
CA GLU A 307 13.51 16.36 23.70
C GLU A 307 12.99 17.56 24.50
N PHE A 308 12.27 18.46 23.85
CA PHE A 308 11.67 19.64 24.47
C PHE A 308 10.32 19.38 25.12
N ALA A 309 9.75 18.17 24.99
CA ALA A 309 8.51 17.82 25.67
C ALA A 309 8.75 17.73 27.19
N GLU A 310 7.81 18.24 27.97
CA GLU A 310 7.86 18.13 29.43
C GLU A 310 7.83 16.67 29.90
N ASP A 311 7.26 15.82 29.10
CA ASP A 311 7.00 14.41 29.32
C ASP A 311 8.18 13.53 28.88
N LYS A 312 9.33 13.67 29.54
CA LYS A 312 10.61 13.04 29.17
C LYS A 312 10.97 11.78 29.97
N ASP A 313 10.04 11.14 30.59
CA ASP A 313 10.29 10.02 31.48
C ASP A 313 10.43 8.66 30.76
N GLY A 314 10.82 8.68 29.47
CA GLY A 314 11.01 7.51 28.63
C GLY A 314 9.73 7.00 27.97
N ARG A 315 8.64 7.74 28.05
CA ARG A 315 7.40 7.38 27.35
C ARG A 315 7.54 7.59 25.84
N THR A 316 6.84 6.76 25.11
CA THR A 316 6.74 6.79 23.65
C THR A 316 5.32 7.18 23.24
N ARG A 317 5.15 7.50 21.98
CA ARG A 317 3.84 7.70 21.33
C ARG A 317 3.69 6.74 20.18
N ASP A 318 2.47 6.27 20.02
CA ASP A 318 2.06 5.49 18.87
C ASP A 318 1.35 6.40 17.88
N ILE A 319 1.91 6.49 16.68
CA ILE A 319 1.42 7.35 15.62
C ILE A 319 1.02 6.49 14.41
N VAL A 320 -0.09 6.81 13.79
CA VAL A 320 -0.45 6.26 12.48
C VAL A 320 -0.32 7.37 11.44
N MET A 321 0.54 7.15 10.46
CA MET A 321 0.59 7.98 9.26
C MET A 321 -0.50 7.53 8.30
N ILE A 322 -1.37 8.45 7.91
CA ILE A 322 -2.48 8.21 6.98
C ILE A 322 -2.21 8.98 5.70
N VAL A 323 -2.27 8.30 4.57
CA VAL A 323 -2.00 8.89 3.26
C VAL A 323 -3.28 8.87 2.43
N ASP A 324 -3.61 10.00 1.82
CA ASP A 324 -4.67 10.11 0.81
C ASP A 324 -4.17 9.71 -0.58
N GLU A 325 -5.09 9.58 -1.52
CA GLU A 325 -4.78 9.36 -2.94
C GLU A 325 -5.67 10.24 -3.82
N ALA A 326 -5.07 10.95 -4.78
CA ALA A 326 -5.81 11.61 -5.85
C ALA A 326 -6.26 10.59 -6.90
N ILE A 327 -7.56 10.56 -7.19
CA ILE A 327 -8.14 9.64 -8.18
C ILE A 327 -8.53 10.40 -9.45
N LEU A 328 -9.11 11.58 -9.28
CA LEU A 328 -9.57 12.43 -10.37
C LEU A 328 -8.83 13.75 -10.31
N ASN A 329 -8.33 14.24 -11.44
CA ASN A 329 -7.64 15.52 -11.49
C ASN A 329 -6.45 15.60 -10.51
N GLU A 330 -5.54 14.66 -10.59
CA GLU A 330 -4.41 14.43 -9.70
C GLU A 330 -3.59 15.68 -9.36
N CYS A 331 -3.48 16.62 -10.30
CA CYS A 331 -2.77 17.90 -10.06
C CYS A 331 -3.67 19.03 -9.54
N GLY A 332 -4.97 18.82 -9.49
CA GLY A 332 -5.96 19.84 -9.14
C GLY A 332 -6.68 19.61 -7.81
N GLU A 333 -6.56 18.42 -7.24
CA GLU A 333 -7.16 18.12 -5.95
C GLU A 333 -6.31 18.67 -4.81
N ALA A 334 -6.88 19.58 -4.03
CA ALA A 334 -6.17 20.39 -3.05
C ALA A 334 -5.90 19.69 -1.71
N ARG A 335 -6.26 18.42 -1.53
CA ARG A 335 -6.28 17.76 -0.22
C ARG A 335 -5.60 16.39 -0.16
N GLN A 336 -4.79 16.11 -1.15
CA GLN A 336 -3.98 14.90 -1.19
C GLN A 336 -2.77 15.10 -0.28
N MET A 337 -2.91 14.70 0.97
CA MET A 337 -1.96 15.01 2.03
C MET A 337 -1.58 13.77 2.82
N VAL A 338 -0.57 13.90 3.62
CA VAL A 338 -0.20 12.97 4.67
C VAL A 338 -0.73 13.53 5.99
N TRP A 339 -1.47 12.70 6.70
CA TRP A 339 -2.07 13.00 7.99
C TRP A 339 -1.42 12.14 9.07
N PHE A 340 -1.43 12.62 10.29
CA PHE A 340 -0.95 11.85 11.43
C PHE A 340 -2.06 11.75 12.48
N ALA A 341 -2.23 10.53 13.01
CA ALA A 341 -3.13 10.27 14.12
C ALA A 341 -2.32 9.74 15.31
N ASP A 342 -2.46 10.37 16.47
CA ASP A 342 -1.98 9.82 17.74
C ASP A 342 -2.93 8.70 18.17
N VAL A 343 -2.39 7.51 18.32
CA VAL A 343 -3.09 6.29 18.74
C VAL A 343 -2.51 5.73 20.04
N THR A 344 -1.70 6.50 20.78
CA THR A 344 -1.14 6.10 22.08
C THR A 344 -2.25 5.66 23.04
N THR A 345 -3.41 6.30 22.98
CA THR A 345 -4.65 5.79 23.58
C THR A 345 -5.50 5.19 22.46
N GLU A 346 -5.28 3.92 22.14
CA GLU A 346 -5.87 3.24 20.97
C GLU A 346 -7.38 3.38 20.85
N THR A 347 -8.10 3.44 21.98
CA THR A 347 -9.58 3.61 22.01
C THR A 347 -10.02 5.04 21.69
N ARG A 348 -9.10 5.98 21.55
CA ARG A 348 -9.34 7.39 21.28
C ARG A 348 -8.33 7.97 20.29
N PRO A 349 -8.25 7.42 19.08
CA PRO A 349 -7.36 7.97 18.06
C PRO A 349 -7.72 9.43 17.78
N MET A 350 -6.70 10.26 17.63
CA MET A 350 -6.86 11.71 17.44
C MET A 350 -5.94 12.20 16.35
N MET A 351 -6.49 12.98 15.41
CA MET A 351 -5.69 13.66 14.39
C MET A 351 -4.81 14.73 15.04
N ILE A 352 -3.52 14.80 14.66
CA ILE A 352 -2.53 15.75 15.17
C ILE A 352 -1.87 16.56 14.06
#